data_d6301c8863c7cb380552ecc27f64f98c
#
_entry.id   d6301c8863c7cb380552ecc27f64f98c
#
_cell.length_a   1.000
_cell.length_b   1.000
_cell.length_c   1.000
_cell.angle_alpha   90.00
_cell.angle_beta   90.00
_cell.angle_gamma   90.00
#
_symmetry.space_group_name_H-M   'P 1'
#
loop_
_entity.id
_entity.type
_entity.pdbx_description
1 polymer ?
#
loop_
_entity_poly.entity_id
_entity_poly.type
_entity_poly.pdbx_seq_one_letter_code
_entity_poly.pdbx_strand_id
1 'polypeptide(L)'
;MESVIYQNKKALNEYLCDDLITMFELNKVEQQRGVTLGGLQRDIKDTYDITFSNMSSEYWSDCSKHIIKILYDNLREWRNKFKLSEEGVYALPRHLTINNSFILQKYEKNCGRYTYHDDFAISATREHRVATFIFYLNTVENGGETEFMDTFKVKPEKGKLVFFPACWNYYHRGKMPISNNKYIITGWLYADHFVSNTD
;
A
#
# COMPACT_ATOMS: atom_id res chain seq x y z
N MET A 1 -15.21 10.66 -3.70
CA MET A 1 -14.11 9.88 -3.06
C MET A 1 -14.05 8.45 -3.59
N GLU A 2 -15.09 7.66 -3.44
CA GLU A 2 -15.13 6.24 -3.87
C GLU A 2 -14.78 6.04 -5.35
N SER A 3 -15.22 6.92 -6.24
CA SER A 3 -14.96 6.84 -7.69
C SER A 3 -13.47 6.87 -8.07
N VAL A 4 -12.62 7.45 -7.22
CA VAL A 4 -11.17 7.55 -7.44
C VAL A 4 -10.43 6.36 -6.86
N ILE A 5 -10.98 5.73 -5.81
CA ILE A 5 -10.36 4.56 -5.20
C ILE A 5 -10.51 3.35 -6.13
N TYR A 6 -9.37 2.81 -6.56
CA TYR A 6 -9.35 1.59 -7.37
C TYR A 6 -9.35 0.36 -6.47
N GLN A 7 -10.09 -0.66 -6.84
CA GLN A 7 -10.09 -1.95 -6.17
C GLN A 7 -10.06 -3.08 -7.19
N ASN A 8 -9.10 -3.99 -7.03
CA ASN A 8 -9.09 -5.29 -7.72
C ASN A 8 -9.13 -6.39 -6.65
N LYS A 9 -10.20 -7.17 -6.61
CA LYS A 9 -10.44 -8.19 -5.58
C LYS A 9 -9.55 -9.43 -5.73
N LYS A 10 -8.86 -9.61 -6.86
CA LYS A 10 -8.08 -10.81 -7.21
C LYS A 10 -6.72 -10.43 -7.82
N ALA A 11 -6.09 -9.37 -7.30
CA ALA A 11 -4.80 -8.91 -7.80
C ALA A 11 -3.65 -9.85 -7.41
N LEU A 12 -3.66 -10.41 -6.20
CA LEU A 12 -2.73 -11.45 -5.77
C LEU A 12 -3.45 -12.81 -5.72
N ASN A 13 -2.74 -13.86 -6.12
CA ASN A 13 -3.24 -15.21 -5.91
C ASN A 13 -3.16 -15.61 -4.44
N GLU A 14 -4.03 -16.52 -4.03
CA GLU A 14 -4.17 -16.91 -2.62
C GLU A 14 -2.93 -17.62 -2.08
N TYR A 15 -2.23 -18.42 -2.90
CA TYR A 15 -1.00 -19.12 -2.49
C TYR A 15 0.11 -18.13 -2.15
N LEU A 16 0.30 -17.09 -2.97
CA LEU A 16 1.29 -16.05 -2.67
C LEU A 16 0.94 -15.30 -1.39
N CYS A 17 -0.34 -15.03 -1.15
CA CYS A 17 -0.79 -14.40 0.09
C CYS A 17 -0.43 -15.25 1.32
N ASP A 18 -0.70 -16.57 1.28
CA ASP A 18 -0.39 -17.48 2.38
C ASP A 18 1.11 -17.64 2.59
N ASP A 19 1.87 -17.73 1.51
CA ASP A 19 3.32 -17.83 1.54
C ASP A 19 3.95 -16.59 2.18
N LEU A 20 3.55 -15.40 1.77
CA LEU A 20 4.02 -14.14 2.33
C LEU A 20 3.72 -14.01 3.84
N ILE A 21 2.54 -14.46 4.29
CA ILE A 21 2.19 -14.48 5.72
C ILE A 21 3.08 -15.48 6.45
N THR A 22 3.28 -16.68 5.87
CA THR A 22 4.13 -17.73 6.46
C THR A 22 5.55 -17.23 6.62
N MET A 23 6.12 -16.62 5.58
CA MET A 23 7.47 -16.09 5.62
C MET A 23 7.60 -14.92 6.61
N PHE A 24 6.58 -14.06 6.72
CA PHE A 24 6.54 -13.03 7.75
C PHE A 24 6.59 -13.65 9.16
N GLU A 25 5.79 -14.67 9.43
CA GLU A 25 5.73 -15.28 10.76
C GLU A 25 6.99 -16.08 11.11
N LEU A 26 7.69 -16.62 10.12
CA LEU A 26 8.97 -17.33 10.32
C LEU A 26 10.13 -16.35 10.58
N ASN A 27 10.14 -15.17 9.95
CA ASN A 27 11.24 -14.22 10.03
C ASN A 27 11.09 -13.20 11.19
N LYS A 28 10.97 -13.71 12.42
CA LYS A 28 10.81 -12.84 13.61
C LYS A 28 11.95 -11.85 13.82
N VAL A 29 13.15 -12.19 13.38
CA VAL A 29 14.34 -11.32 13.53
C VAL A 29 14.25 -10.08 12.65
N GLU A 30 13.59 -10.17 11.49
CA GLU A 30 13.41 -9.05 10.58
C GLU A 30 12.22 -8.14 10.96
N GLN A 31 11.34 -8.62 11.85
CA GLN A 31 10.18 -7.86 12.29
C GLN A 31 10.57 -6.69 13.17
N GLN A 32 10.12 -5.51 12.82
CA GLN A 32 10.29 -4.30 13.59
C GLN A 32 8.94 -3.71 13.96
N ARG A 33 8.88 -2.91 15.02
CA ARG A 33 7.69 -2.12 15.30
C ARG A 33 7.46 -1.08 14.22
N GLY A 34 6.22 -0.97 13.76
CA GLY A 34 5.86 0.02 12.76
C GLY A 34 6.14 1.44 13.25
N VAL A 35 6.75 2.24 12.37
CA VAL A 35 7.10 3.64 12.65
C VAL A 35 6.27 4.59 11.79
N THR A 36 6.14 5.83 12.27
CA THR A 36 5.61 6.97 11.52
C THR A 36 6.76 7.90 11.12
N LEU A 37 6.48 8.99 10.42
CA LEU A 37 7.48 10.05 10.19
C LEU A 37 8.01 10.65 11.52
N GLY A 38 7.21 10.60 12.58
CA GLY A 38 7.58 11.01 13.93
C GLY A 38 8.30 9.92 14.75
N GLY A 39 8.68 8.81 14.14
CA GLY A 39 9.34 7.68 14.81
C GLY A 39 8.36 6.67 15.41
N LEU A 40 8.79 5.95 16.45
CA LEU A 40 7.98 4.93 17.11
C LEU A 40 6.93 5.57 18.03
N GLN A 41 5.67 5.47 17.63
CA GLN A 41 4.50 6.02 18.35
C GLN A 41 3.36 4.99 18.32
N ARG A 42 3.38 4.05 19.28
CA ARG A 42 2.41 2.94 19.33
C ARG A 42 0.96 3.38 19.50
N ASP A 43 0.73 4.54 20.07
CA ASP A 43 -0.62 5.12 20.18
C ASP A 43 -1.18 5.52 18.81
N ILE A 44 -0.30 5.85 17.88
CA ILE A 44 -0.64 6.23 16.51
C ILE A 44 -0.62 5.02 15.58
N LYS A 45 0.48 4.24 15.61
CA LYS A 45 0.67 3.04 14.77
C LYS A 45 1.17 1.86 15.60
N ASP A 46 0.36 0.83 15.74
CA ASP A 46 0.71 -0.40 16.43
C ASP A 46 0.66 -1.58 15.47
N THR A 47 1.78 -1.81 14.81
CA THR A 47 2.00 -2.88 13.83
C THR A 47 3.35 -3.54 14.03
N TYR A 48 3.55 -4.71 13.43
CA TYR A 48 4.86 -5.29 13.17
C TYR A 48 5.10 -5.25 11.67
N ASP A 49 6.24 -4.76 11.26
CA ASP A 49 6.57 -4.47 9.87
C ASP A 49 7.85 -5.21 9.46
N ILE A 50 7.86 -5.78 8.23
CA ILE A 50 9.08 -6.17 7.52
C ILE A 50 9.16 -5.29 6.27
N THR A 51 10.27 -4.57 6.11
CA THR A 51 10.55 -3.82 4.88
C THR A 51 11.41 -4.68 3.96
N PHE A 52 10.99 -4.83 2.71
CA PHE A 52 11.69 -5.61 1.71
C PHE A 52 11.74 -4.93 0.35
N SER A 53 12.70 -5.30 -0.47
CA SER A 53 12.94 -4.72 -1.80
C SER A 53 13.64 -5.73 -2.72
N ASN A 54 13.90 -5.32 -3.96
CA ASN A 54 14.73 -6.09 -4.88
C ASN A 54 16.22 -6.21 -4.45
N MET A 55 16.63 -5.49 -3.41
CA MET A 55 17.96 -5.54 -2.79
C MET A 55 18.01 -6.42 -1.53
N SER A 56 16.88 -6.98 -1.11
CA SER A 56 16.77 -7.89 0.03
C SER A 56 17.27 -9.31 -0.30
N SER A 57 17.08 -10.27 0.60
CA SER A 57 17.38 -11.68 0.33
C SER A 57 16.65 -12.18 -0.94
N GLU A 58 17.11 -13.27 -1.52
CA GLU A 58 16.59 -13.83 -2.78
C GLU A 58 15.06 -13.95 -2.76
N TYR A 59 14.50 -14.53 -1.70
CA TYR A 59 13.05 -14.66 -1.54
C TYR A 59 12.32 -13.30 -1.63
N TRP A 60 12.73 -12.33 -0.83
CA TRP A 60 12.10 -11.01 -0.81
C TRP A 60 12.33 -10.22 -2.11
N SER A 61 13.48 -10.41 -2.74
CA SER A 61 13.78 -9.83 -4.06
C SER A 61 12.82 -10.35 -5.13
N ASP A 62 12.55 -11.64 -5.17
CA ASP A 62 11.64 -12.24 -6.15
C ASP A 62 10.19 -11.88 -5.87
N CYS A 63 9.76 -11.85 -4.62
CA CYS A 63 8.47 -11.29 -4.23
C CYS A 63 8.31 -9.84 -4.69
N SER A 64 9.34 -9.01 -4.49
CA SER A 64 9.35 -7.61 -4.91
C SER A 64 9.12 -7.45 -6.42
N LYS A 65 9.87 -8.20 -7.25
CA LYS A 65 9.72 -8.20 -8.72
C LYS A 65 8.30 -8.60 -9.15
N HIS A 66 7.75 -9.63 -8.49
CA HIS A 66 6.40 -10.10 -8.80
C HIS A 66 5.33 -9.06 -8.45
N ILE A 67 5.44 -8.43 -7.28
CA ILE A 67 4.53 -7.36 -6.83
C ILE A 67 4.61 -6.16 -7.76
N ILE A 68 5.80 -5.74 -8.19
CA ILE A 68 6.00 -4.63 -9.15
C ILE A 68 5.23 -4.89 -10.44
N LYS A 69 5.33 -6.09 -11.00
CA LYS A 69 4.61 -6.44 -12.23
C LYS A 69 3.09 -6.31 -12.05
N ILE A 70 2.55 -6.84 -10.96
CA ILE A 70 1.11 -6.75 -10.65
C ILE A 70 0.68 -5.29 -10.47
N LEU A 71 1.49 -4.48 -9.79
CA LEU A 71 1.20 -3.07 -9.60
C LEU A 71 1.14 -2.31 -10.92
N TYR A 72 2.08 -2.53 -11.84
CA TYR A 72 2.06 -1.87 -13.16
C TYR A 72 0.85 -2.28 -14.01
N ASP A 73 0.45 -3.56 -13.98
CA ASP A 73 -0.72 -4.03 -14.71
C ASP A 73 -2.00 -3.36 -14.19
N ASN A 74 -2.17 -3.31 -12.86
CA ASN A 74 -3.32 -2.66 -12.24
C ASN A 74 -3.27 -1.12 -12.34
N LEU A 75 -2.09 -0.51 -12.32
CA LEU A 75 -1.92 0.93 -12.50
C LEU A 75 -2.40 1.38 -13.88
N ARG A 76 -2.14 0.57 -14.91
CA ARG A 76 -2.65 0.82 -16.27
C ARG A 76 -4.17 0.83 -16.30
N GLU A 77 -4.82 -0.14 -15.63
CA GLU A 77 -6.28 -0.18 -15.52
C GLU A 77 -6.84 1.02 -14.75
N TRP A 78 -6.20 1.37 -13.62
CA TRP A 78 -6.60 2.53 -12.84
C TRP A 78 -6.50 3.83 -13.64
N ARG A 79 -5.40 4.04 -14.36
CA ARG A 79 -5.23 5.21 -15.25
C ARG A 79 -6.31 5.30 -16.32
N ASN A 80 -6.69 4.20 -16.92
CA ASN A 80 -7.72 4.19 -17.98
C ASN A 80 -9.08 4.71 -17.47
N LYS A 81 -9.38 4.58 -16.17
CA LYS A 81 -10.59 5.17 -15.58
C LYS A 81 -10.57 6.70 -15.56
N PHE A 82 -9.40 7.32 -15.69
CA PHE A 82 -9.20 8.77 -15.66
C PHE A 82 -8.76 9.33 -17.02
N LYS A 83 -9.05 8.63 -18.09
CA LYS A 83 -8.89 9.13 -19.44
C LYS A 83 -9.91 10.26 -19.65
N LEU A 84 -9.39 11.48 -19.88
CA LEU A 84 -10.21 12.69 -20.01
C LEU A 84 -10.63 13.00 -21.45
N SER A 85 -9.88 12.47 -22.45
CA SER A 85 -10.20 12.64 -23.87
C SER A 85 -9.69 11.46 -24.70
N GLU A 86 -10.22 11.31 -25.92
CA GLU A 86 -9.73 10.34 -26.91
C GLU A 86 -8.27 10.59 -27.32
N GLU A 87 -7.79 11.82 -27.17
CA GLU A 87 -6.41 12.23 -27.45
C GLU A 87 -5.40 11.76 -26.38
N GLY A 88 -5.83 10.99 -25.38
CA GLY A 88 -4.97 10.39 -24.37
C GLY A 88 -4.56 11.33 -23.24
N VAL A 89 -5.39 12.33 -22.93
CA VAL A 89 -5.24 13.13 -21.70
C VAL A 89 -5.74 12.34 -20.49
N TYR A 90 -4.96 12.30 -19.43
CA TYR A 90 -5.28 11.59 -18.18
C TYR A 90 -5.16 12.53 -16.99
N ALA A 91 -6.04 12.36 -16.00
CA ALA A 91 -5.96 13.10 -14.74
C ALA A 91 -4.78 12.62 -13.86
N LEU A 92 -4.34 11.37 -14.00
CA LEU A 92 -3.16 10.88 -13.29
C LEU A 92 -1.87 11.23 -14.05
N PRO A 93 -0.77 11.57 -13.35
CA PRO A 93 0.51 11.82 -13.97
C PRO A 93 0.94 10.67 -14.92
N ARG A 94 1.56 11.04 -16.05
CA ARG A 94 2.00 10.05 -17.05
C ARG A 94 3.06 9.11 -16.50
N HIS A 95 3.97 9.64 -15.73
CA HIS A 95 5.13 8.95 -15.20
C HIS A 95 4.96 8.82 -13.69
N LEU A 96 4.63 7.63 -13.26
CA LEU A 96 4.62 7.21 -11.88
C LEU A 96 5.62 6.09 -11.72
N THR A 97 6.56 6.26 -10.80
CA THR A 97 7.50 5.22 -10.41
C THR A 97 7.00 4.50 -9.16
N ILE A 98 7.20 3.19 -9.17
CA ILE A 98 7.01 2.36 -7.98
C ILE A 98 8.37 2.32 -7.30
N ASN A 99 8.46 2.84 -6.08
CA ASN A 99 9.64 2.60 -5.27
C ASN A 99 9.74 1.09 -5.01
N ASN A 100 10.92 0.52 -5.27
CA ASN A 100 11.18 -0.92 -5.12
C ASN A 100 11.21 -1.38 -3.65
N SER A 101 10.71 -0.58 -2.72
CA SER A 101 10.63 -0.88 -1.29
C SER A 101 9.18 -1.04 -0.86
N PHE A 102 8.88 -2.17 -0.26
CA PHE A 102 7.56 -2.57 0.20
C PHE A 102 7.57 -2.82 1.69
N ILE A 103 6.45 -2.56 2.35
CA ILE A 103 6.29 -2.82 3.77
C ILE A 103 5.18 -3.87 3.95
N LEU A 104 5.56 -5.06 4.42
CA LEU A 104 4.62 -6.07 4.88
C LEU A 104 4.31 -5.78 6.35
N GLN A 105 3.03 -5.57 6.67
CA GLN A 105 2.57 -5.15 7.98
C GLN A 105 1.60 -6.15 8.58
N LYS A 106 1.82 -6.51 9.83
CA LYS A 106 0.90 -7.26 10.66
C LYS A 106 0.21 -6.32 11.66
N TYR A 107 -1.10 -6.31 11.62
CA TYR A 107 -1.96 -5.75 12.66
C TYR A 107 -2.45 -6.89 13.54
N GLU A 108 -2.05 -6.92 14.79
CA GLU A 108 -2.49 -7.97 15.71
C GLU A 108 -3.97 -7.80 16.07
N LYS A 109 -4.66 -8.92 16.17
CA LYS A 109 -6.04 -8.98 16.62
C LYS A 109 -6.23 -8.24 17.95
N ASN A 110 -7.28 -7.45 18.07
CA ASN A 110 -7.68 -6.68 19.24
C ASN A 110 -6.68 -5.63 19.73
N CYS A 111 -5.65 -5.32 18.92
CA CYS A 111 -4.68 -4.30 19.32
C CYS A 111 -4.11 -3.51 18.14
N GLY A 112 -3.70 -4.15 17.05
CA GLY A 112 -3.07 -3.52 15.92
C GLY A 112 -3.95 -2.43 15.28
N ARG A 113 -3.38 -1.23 15.09
CA ARG A 113 -4.08 -0.10 14.47
C ARG A 113 -3.13 0.89 13.84
N TYR A 114 -3.67 1.73 12.99
CA TYR A 114 -3.04 2.96 12.54
C TYR A 114 -4.11 4.05 12.55
N THR A 115 -3.91 5.09 13.34
CA THR A 115 -4.87 6.19 13.48
C THR A 115 -5.02 6.98 12.19
N TYR A 116 -5.92 7.94 12.15
CA TYR A 116 -6.09 8.80 10.98
C TYR A 116 -4.82 9.53 10.61
N HIS A 117 -4.44 9.41 9.34
CA HIS A 117 -3.29 10.06 8.72
C HIS A 117 -3.53 10.27 7.23
N ASP A 118 -2.73 11.09 6.61
CA ASP A 118 -2.53 11.10 5.16
C ASP A 118 -1.16 10.52 4.82
N ASP A 119 -1.00 10.12 3.58
CA ASP A 119 0.25 9.55 3.08
C ASP A 119 1.11 10.57 2.33
N PHE A 120 0.67 11.85 2.31
CA PHE A 120 1.43 12.89 1.63
C PHE A 120 2.81 13.04 2.27
N ALA A 121 3.84 12.88 1.46
CA ALA A 121 5.21 13.12 1.88
C ALA A 121 6.07 13.46 0.66
N ILE A 122 7.11 14.24 0.93
CA ILE A 122 8.17 14.54 -0.02
C ILE A 122 9.39 13.77 0.43
N SER A 123 9.97 12.93 -0.43
CA SER A 123 11.18 12.18 -0.12
C SER A 123 12.40 13.12 0.00
N ALA A 124 13.50 12.61 0.56
CA ALA A 124 14.77 13.34 0.60
C ALA A 124 15.30 13.68 -0.81
N THR A 125 14.92 12.90 -1.82
CA THR A 125 15.20 13.14 -3.24
C THR A 125 14.18 14.06 -3.91
N ARG A 126 13.30 14.70 -3.12
CA ARG A 126 12.21 15.59 -3.56
C ARG A 126 11.13 14.93 -4.42
N GLU A 127 11.05 13.61 -4.42
CA GLU A 127 9.96 12.89 -5.08
C GLU A 127 8.69 13.00 -4.23
N HIS A 128 7.57 13.29 -4.89
CA HIS A 128 6.27 13.41 -4.23
C HIS A 128 5.53 12.07 -4.27
N ARG A 129 5.02 11.61 -3.14
CA ARG A 129 4.05 10.53 -3.11
C ARG A 129 2.75 10.99 -3.77
N VAL A 130 2.36 10.30 -4.82
CA VAL A 130 1.14 10.62 -5.59
C VAL A 130 0.00 9.69 -5.22
N ALA A 131 0.31 8.44 -4.98
CA ALA A 131 -0.67 7.43 -4.62
C ALA A 131 -0.10 6.41 -3.66
N THR A 132 -0.99 5.81 -2.89
CA THR A 132 -0.73 4.68 -2.01
C THR A 132 -1.37 3.43 -2.60
N PHE A 133 -0.72 2.29 -2.41
CA PHE A 133 -1.33 1.00 -2.65
C PHE A 133 -1.35 0.14 -1.39
N ILE A 134 -2.37 -0.70 -1.28
CA ILE A 134 -2.49 -1.72 -0.22
C ILE A 134 -2.92 -3.03 -0.86
N PHE A 135 -2.12 -4.09 -0.67
CA PHE A 135 -2.57 -5.47 -0.87
C PHE A 135 -3.01 -6.05 0.47
N TYR A 136 -4.18 -6.64 0.52
CA TYR A 136 -4.63 -7.41 1.67
C TYR A 136 -4.25 -8.88 1.47
N LEU A 137 -3.45 -9.44 2.38
CA LEU A 137 -2.97 -10.82 2.27
C LEU A 137 -3.95 -11.84 2.87
N ASN A 138 -4.87 -11.38 3.71
CA ASN A 138 -5.92 -12.24 4.27
C ASN A 138 -7.23 -11.48 4.42
N THR A 139 -8.31 -12.25 4.57
CA THR A 139 -9.61 -11.74 4.91
C THR A 139 -9.72 -11.52 6.42
N VAL A 140 -10.32 -10.40 6.83
CA VAL A 140 -10.70 -10.10 8.21
C VAL A 140 -12.21 -9.86 8.22
N GLU A 141 -12.95 -10.74 8.86
CA GLU A 141 -14.42 -10.69 8.85
C GLU A 141 -14.97 -9.53 9.66
N ASN A 142 -14.36 -9.26 10.82
CA ASN A 142 -14.79 -8.19 11.73
C ASN A 142 -13.61 -7.25 12.02
N GLY A 143 -13.83 -5.96 11.81
CA GLY A 143 -12.79 -4.95 11.98
C GLY A 143 -11.75 -4.96 10.86
N GLY A 144 -10.63 -4.28 11.08
CA GLY A 144 -9.49 -4.27 10.16
C GLY A 144 -9.66 -3.46 8.88
N GLU A 145 -10.79 -2.79 8.66
CA GLU A 145 -11.05 -2.00 7.47
C GLU A 145 -10.02 -0.87 7.32
N THR A 146 -9.70 -0.52 6.08
CA THR A 146 -9.14 0.80 5.78
C THR A 146 -10.31 1.76 5.60
N GLU A 147 -10.41 2.74 6.49
CA GLU A 147 -11.53 3.67 6.56
C GLU A 147 -11.08 5.07 6.17
N PHE A 148 -11.79 5.70 5.24
CA PHE A 148 -11.53 7.03 4.71
C PHE A 148 -12.56 8.03 5.28
N MET A 149 -12.10 9.00 6.05
CA MET A 149 -12.88 10.15 6.56
C MET A 149 -14.24 9.75 7.17
N ASP A 150 -14.31 8.62 7.88
CA ASP A 150 -15.53 8.03 8.48
C ASP A 150 -16.68 7.72 7.47
N THR A 151 -16.43 7.90 6.16
CA THR A 151 -17.49 7.81 5.14
C THR A 151 -17.39 6.57 4.28
N PHE A 152 -16.18 6.15 3.92
CA PHE A 152 -15.94 5.02 3.02
C PHE A 152 -15.01 4.00 3.66
N LYS A 153 -15.34 2.72 3.54
CA LYS A 153 -14.59 1.61 4.14
C LYS A 153 -14.24 0.56 3.10
N VAL A 154 -12.99 0.15 3.10
CA VAL A 154 -12.51 -0.99 2.34
C VAL A 154 -12.29 -2.16 3.27
N LYS A 155 -13.03 -3.24 3.07
CA LYS A 155 -12.84 -4.49 3.82
C LYS A 155 -11.58 -5.20 3.36
N PRO A 156 -10.76 -5.72 4.29
CA PRO A 156 -9.64 -6.59 3.97
C PRO A 156 -10.16 -7.93 3.47
N GLU A 157 -9.96 -8.19 2.19
CA GLU A 157 -10.27 -9.45 1.51
C GLU A 157 -8.97 -9.98 0.90
N LYS A 158 -8.69 -11.27 1.09
CA LYS A 158 -7.47 -11.93 0.60
C LYS A 158 -7.28 -11.71 -0.90
N GLY A 159 -6.09 -11.29 -1.29
CA GLY A 159 -5.71 -11.01 -2.68
C GLY A 159 -6.16 -9.67 -3.24
N LYS A 160 -6.90 -8.86 -2.46
CA LYS A 160 -7.39 -7.54 -2.91
C LYS A 160 -6.26 -6.51 -2.95
N LEU A 161 -6.20 -5.75 -4.05
CA LEU A 161 -5.40 -4.54 -4.21
C LEU A 161 -6.30 -3.31 -4.17
N VAL A 162 -5.82 -2.28 -3.51
CA VAL A 162 -6.43 -0.95 -3.50
C VAL A 162 -5.39 0.10 -3.87
N PHE A 163 -5.74 1.04 -4.78
CA PHE A 163 -5.03 2.29 -4.99
C PHE A 163 -5.88 3.47 -4.56
N PHE A 164 -5.26 4.46 -3.98
CA PHE A 164 -5.87 5.76 -3.67
C PHE A 164 -4.84 6.89 -3.66
N PRO A 165 -5.25 8.15 -3.89
CA PRO A 165 -4.34 9.29 -3.86
C PRO A 165 -3.69 9.48 -2.49
N ALA A 166 -2.38 9.75 -2.47
CA ALA A 166 -1.60 10.02 -1.26
C ALA A 166 -1.67 11.51 -0.90
N CYS A 167 -2.86 12.02 -0.60
CA CYS A 167 -3.08 13.44 -0.32
C CYS A 167 -4.08 13.64 0.83
N TRP A 168 -4.08 14.83 1.42
CA TRP A 168 -4.82 15.19 2.62
C TRP A 168 -6.34 14.96 2.54
N ASN A 169 -6.94 15.01 1.36
CA ASN A 169 -8.36 14.70 1.14
C ASN A 169 -8.67 13.19 1.03
N TYR A 170 -7.66 12.33 1.18
CA TYR A 170 -7.78 10.88 1.38
C TYR A 170 -7.27 10.46 2.75
N TYR A 171 -7.57 11.28 3.76
CA TYR A 171 -7.25 11.01 5.15
C TYR A 171 -7.91 9.69 5.59
N HIS A 172 -7.11 8.76 6.06
CA HIS A 172 -7.57 7.40 6.32
C HIS A 172 -6.95 6.79 7.56
N ARG A 173 -7.54 5.70 8.02
CA ARG A 173 -7.03 4.89 9.13
C ARG A 173 -7.08 3.40 8.84
N GLY A 174 -6.16 2.64 9.47
CA GLY A 174 -6.24 1.20 9.57
C GLY A 174 -6.93 0.80 10.87
N LYS A 175 -8.19 0.37 10.80
CA LYS A 175 -8.95 -0.05 11.98
C LYS A 175 -8.36 -1.32 12.58
N MET A 176 -8.55 -1.46 13.88
CA MET A 176 -8.18 -2.63 14.64
C MET A 176 -8.93 -3.87 14.14
N PRO A 177 -8.26 -4.95 13.78
CA PRO A 177 -8.91 -6.21 13.42
C PRO A 177 -9.44 -6.92 14.67
N ILE A 178 -10.66 -7.49 14.57
CA ILE A 178 -11.35 -8.12 15.70
C ILE A 178 -11.42 -9.64 15.55
N SER A 179 -11.65 -10.17 14.33
CA SER A 179 -11.79 -11.61 14.13
C SER A 179 -10.45 -12.36 14.17
N ASN A 180 -9.43 -11.82 13.51
CA ASN A 180 -8.12 -12.42 13.33
C ASN A 180 -7.06 -11.34 13.03
N ASN A 181 -5.78 -11.69 13.03
CA ASN A 181 -4.72 -10.78 12.60
C ASN A 181 -4.94 -10.34 11.15
N LYS A 182 -4.59 -9.09 10.83
CA LYS A 182 -4.60 -8.56 9.47
C LYS A 182 -3.17 -8.44 8.96
N TYR A 183 -2.95 -8.86 7.71
CA TYR A 183 -1.67 -8.72 7.01
C TYR A 183 -1.88 -7.95 5.72
N ILE A 184 -1.04 -6.95 5.48
CA ILE A 184 -1.06 -6.15 4.26
C ILE A 184 0.35 -5.96 3.71
N ILE A 185 0.47 -5.69 2.40
CA ILE A 185 1.65 -5.07 1.82
C ILE A 185 1.26 -3.66 1.38
N THR A 186 2.04 -2.67 1.74
CA THR A 186 1.81 -1.28 1.36
C THR A 186 3.08 -0.62 0.84
N GLY A 187 2.89 0.47 0.11
CA GLY A 187 3.92 1.34 -0.43
C GLY A 187 3.30 2.47 -1.23
N TRP A 188 4.13 3.20 -1.95
CA TRP A 188 3.72 4.43 -2.61
C TRP A 188 4.19 4.47 -4.06
N LEU A 189 3.42 5.20 -4.86
CA LEU A 189 3.77 5.62 -6.21
C LEU A 189 4.25 7.07 -6.14
N TYR A 190 5.34 7.34 -6.84
CA TYR A 190 5.97 8.66 -6.86
C TYR A 190 5.84 9.29 -8.24
N ALA A 191 5.74 10.62 -8.27
CA ALA A 191 5.87 11.35 -9.52
C ALA A 191 7.36 11.49 -9.86
N ASP A 192 7.72 11.14 -11.09
CA ASP A 192 9.05 11.44 -11.60
C ASP A 192 9.22 12.96 -11.75
N HIS A 193 10.33 13.47 -11.27
CA HIS A 193 10.77 14.79 -11.66
C HIS A 193 11.23 14.74 -13.12
N PHE A 194 10.45 15.31 -14.02
CA PHE A 194 10.99 15.71 -15.28
C PHE A 194 12.04 16.82 -15.04
N VAL A 195 13.29 16.47 -15.04
CA VAL A 195 14.32 17.43 -15.39
C VAL A 195 14.10 17.67 -16.88
N SER A 196 13.42 18.78 -17.21
CA SER A 196 13.46 19.27 -18.58
C SER A 196 14.92 19.61 -18.86
N ASN A 197 15.62 18.74 -19.59
CA ASN A 197 16.84 19.14 -20.25
C ASN A 197 16.42 20.16 -21.32
N THR A 198 16.24 21.40 -20.89
CA THR A 198 16.26 22.57 -21.77
C THR A 198 17.69 23.05 -21.78
N ASP A 199 18.49 22.46 -22.63
CA ASP A 199 19.66 23.14 -23.23
C ASP A 199 19.21 23.80 -24.52
#